data_8b6f1677e749ea7bacdd887001503068
#
_entry.id   8b6f1677e749ea7bacdd887001503068
#
_cell.length_a   1.000
_cell.length_b   1.000
_cell.length_c   1.000
_cell.angle_alpha   90.00
_cell.angle_beta   90.00
_cell.angle_gamma   90.00
#
_symmetry.space_group_name_H-M   'P 1'
#
loop_
_entity.id
_entity.type
_entity.pdbx_description
1 polymer ?
#
loop_
_entity_poly.entity_id
_entity_poly.type
_entity_poly.pdbx_seq_one_letter_code
_entity_poly.pdbx_strand_id
1 'polypeptide(L)'
;MRASAFQSKLAAAAMASGLAAGFHASAAQAASQELVDAAQKEGTVVWYTSMIVDQAVRPLAEAFKAKYPKIDVQFSRASSSDTALKIINEAQAGRVMGDVFDGLGAYTSLRTADLVEPYVADSAAGIPAEFKNPDGYWAAPTVYYLSAAYNTDLVSADEAPKTFEDLLDPQWKGQIVWSIVPQESGAPGFVGNVLMTMGEEKGMDYLKKLSAQGITNMDASQRTVLDRVIVGDFPIALMTYTHHSPISAAKGAPVDWIRMQPVVGSPNTVGLVRNAPHPNAAKLLIDFIESEDGQKVLADGMYLPTNPSVKAKVPELMADGPQPFKVTMMTPEVVTPNLKHWIDVVDQLFR
;
A
#
# COMPACT_ATOMS: atom_id res chain seq x y z
N MET A 1 16.16 -71.89 -57.55
CA MET A 1 17.44 -71.24 -57.93
C MET A 1 17.42 -69.84 -57.36
N ARG A 2 18.17 -69.61 -56.32
CA ARG A 2 19.33 -68.69 -56.18
C ARG A 2 19.05 -67.34 -56.85
N ALA A 3 19.18 -66.18 -56.29
CA ALA A 3 19.96 -65.63 -55.19
C ALA A 3 19.45 -64.18 -54.96
N SER A 4 19.59 -63.68 -53.94
CA SER A 4 20.59 -63.04 -53.08
C SER A 4 20.30 -61.56 -52.87
N ALA A 5 20.39 -61.25 -51.65
CA ALA A 5 20.25 -59.97 -50.97
C ALA A 5 21.19 -58.87 -51.48
N PHE A 6 20.73 -57.57 -51.36
CA PHE A 6 21.67 -56.54 -50.96
C PHE A 6 20.96 -55.51 -50.05
N GLN A 7 21.35 -55.51 -48.81
CA GLN A 7 20.95 -54.54 -47.81
C GLN A 7 21.77 -53.28 -48.00
N SER A 8 21.12 -52.15 -48.07
CA SER A 8 21.79 -50.85 -47.80
C SER A 8 21.09 -50.15 -46.64
N LYS A 9 21.82 -50.08 -45.52
CA LYS A 9 21.45 -49.31 -44.32
C LYS A 9 21.63 -47.84 -44.62
N LEU A 10 20.55 -47.03 -44.53
CA LEU A 10 20.61 -45.60 -44.37
C LEU A 10 20.26 -45.27 -42.93
N ALA A 11 21.26 -44.83 -42.17
CA ALA A 11 21.10 -44.29 -40.83
C ALA A 11 20.58 -42.84 -40.94
N ALA A 12 19.34 -42.60 -40.50
CA ALA A 12 18.81 -41.28 -40.30
C ALA A 12 19.21 -40.80 -38.90
N ALA A 13 20.16 -39.86 -38.83
CA ALA A 13 20.49 -39.14 -37.61
C ALA A 13 19.44 -38.08 -37.39
N ALA A 14 18.52 -38.28 -36.44
CA ALA A 14 17.62 -37.27 -35.95
C ALA A 14 18.37 -36.37 -34.98
N MET A 15 18.70 -35.16 -35.41
CA MET A 15 19.14 -34.07 -34.50
C MET A 15 17.91 -33.57 -33.75
N ALA A 16 17.80 -33.96 -32.48
CA ALA A 16 16.89 -33.31 -31.53
C ALA A 16 17.52 -32.02 -31.04
N SER A 17 17.15 -30.92 -31.68
CA SER A 17 17.45 -29.56 -31.15
C SER A 17 16.53 -29.29 -29.99
N GLY A 18 16.99 -29.60 -28.77
CA GLY A 18 16.32 -29.17 -27.55
C GLY A 18 16.46 -27.63 -27.37
N LEU A 19 15.39 -26.88 -27.63
CA LEU A 19 15.26 -25.51 -27.10
C LEU A 19 15.11 -25.62 -25.57
N ALA A 20 16.21 -25.48 -24.86
CA ALA A 20 16.18 -25.14 -23.45
C ALA A 20 15.73 -23.69 -23.35
N ALA A 21 14.43 -23.46 -23.14
CA ALA A 21 13.92 -22.19 -22.67
C ALA A 21 14.48 -21.99 -21.25
N GLY A 22 15.59 -21.30 -21.17
CA GLY A 22 16.15 -20.86 -19.90
C GLY A 22 15.17 -19.89 -19.25
N PHE A 23 14.44 -20.33 -18.24
CA PHE A 23 13.82 -19.45 -17.26
C PHE A 23 14.96 -18.72 -16.56
N HIS A 24 15.29 -17.53 -17.03
CA HIS A 24 16.09 -16.60 -16.27
C HIS A 24 15.17 -16.09 -15.15
N ALA A 25 15.20 -16.75 -14.00
CA ALA A 25 14.78 -16.13 -12.77
C ALA A 25 15.67 -14.89 -12.62
N SER A 26 15.10 -13.70 -12.82
CA SER A 26 15.76 -12.43 -12.56
C SER A 26 16.02 -12.43 -11.06
N ALA A 27 17.24 -12.77 -10.64
CA ALA A 27 17.65 -12.53 -9.26
C ALA A 27 17.50 -11.03 -9.04
N ALA A 28 16.74 -10.63 -8.02
CA ALA A 28 16.64 -9.23 -7.62
C ALA A 28 18.08 -8.70 -7.46
N GLN A 29 18.42 -7.73 -8.29
CA GLN A 29 19.80 -7.23 -8.35
C GLN A 29 20.05 -6.43 -7.08
N ALA A 30 21.06 -6.78 -6.33
CA ALA A 30 21.48 -6.00 -5.16
C ALA A 30 22.01 -4.63 -5.63
N ALA A 31 21.81 -3.61 -4.79
CA ALA A 31 22.31 -2.27 -5.05
C ALA A 31 23.79 -2.30 -5.48
N SER A 32 24.17 -1.46 -6.44
CA SER A 32 25.54 -1.43 -6.96
C SER A 32 26.55 -1.08 -5.85
N GLN A 33 27.77 -1.64 -5.94
CA GLN A 33 28.82 -1.33 -4.96
C GLN A 33 29.14 0.17 -4.94
N GLU A 34 29.04 0.86 -6.07
CA GLU A 34 29.24 2.31 -6.17
C GLU A 34 28.22 3.07 -5.31
N LEU A 35 26.92 2.69 -5.38
CA LEU A 35 25.89 3.28 -4.54
C LEU A 35 26.14 3.01 -3.06
N VAL A 36 26.54 1.79 -2.71
CA VAL A 36 26.85 1.42 -1.32
C VAL A 36 28.01 2.26 -0.79
N ASP A 37 29.09 2.41 -1.56
CA ASP A 37 30.27 3.19 -1.15
C ASP A 37 29.95 4.68 -1.00
N ALA A 38 29.13 5.24 -1.90
CA ALA A 38 28.66 6.62 -1.82
C ALA A 38 27.77 6.85 -0.60
N ALA A 39 26.80 5.97 -0.37
CA ALA A 39 25.90 6.03 0.80
C ALA A 39 26.66 5.91 2.13
N GLN A 40 27.68 5.04 2.20
CA GLN A 40 28.53 4.92 3.39
C GLN A 40 29.37 6.16 3.68
N LYS A 41 29.72 6.96 2.67
CA LYS A 41 30.41 8.25 2.86
C LYS A 41 29.46 9.30 3.43
N GLU A 42 28.16 9.26 3.08
CA GLU A 42 27.13 10.12 3.67
C GLU A 42 26.83 9.73 5.12
N GLY A 43 26.88 8.44 5.46
CA GLY A 43 26.89 7.91 6.81
C GLY A 43 25.55 8.00 7.57
N THR A 44 24.54 8.65 7.01
CA THR A 44 23.21 8.80 7.62
C THR A 44 22.14 8.93 6.54
N VAL A 45 20.90 8.61 6.91
CA VAL A 45 19.68 8.85 6.13
C VAL A 45 18.54 9.23 7.04
N VAL A 46 17.73 10.24 6.64
CA VAL A 46 16.56 10.71 7.39
C VAL A 46 15.28 10.26 6.69
N TRP A 47 14.50 9.43 7.36
CA TRP A 47 13.27 8.88 6.85
C TRP A 47 12.05 9.48 7.57
N TYR A 48 11.18 10.19 6.84
CA TYR A 48 9.89 10.64 7.33
C TYR A 48 8.81 9.66 6.92
N THR A 49 8.15 9.05 7.90
CA THR A 49 7.32 7.86 7.67
C THR A 49 5.96 7.95 8.34
N SER A 50 4.97 7.31 7.72
CA SER A 50 3.64 7.09 8.29
C SER A 50 3.47 5.68 8.89
N MET A 51 4.41 4.78 8.63
CA MET A 51 4.37 3.40 9.11
C MET A 51 4.46 3.30 10.63
N ILE A 52 3.96 2.20 11.19
CA ILE A 52 4.02 1.95 12.65
C ILE A 52 5.45 1.60 13.05
N VAL A 53 5.98 2.36 14.04
CA VAL A 53 7.40 2.30 14.41
C VAL A 53 7.84 0.89 14.78
N ASP A 54 7.17 0.25 15.73
CA ASP A 54 7.63 -1.04 16.28
C ASP A 54 7.32 -2.24 15.37
N GLN A 55 6.39 -2.08 14.41
CA GLN A 55 6.01 -3.15 13.49
C GLN A 55 6.76 -3.10 12.15
N ALA A 56 7.16 -1.91 11.70
CA ALA A 56 7.78 -1.74 10.40
C ALA A 56 9.08 -0.92 10.45
N VAL A 57 9.03 0.31 10.99
CA VAL A 57 10.12 1.27 10.83
C VAL A 57 11.39 0.82 11.54
N ARG A 58 11.27 0.44 12.82
CA ARG A 58 12.42 -0.02 13.62
C ARG A 58 13.00 -1.34 13.08
N PRO A 59 12.19 -2.39 12.80
CA PRO A 59 12.71 -3.60 12.19
C PRO A 59 13.41 -3.38 10.84
N LEU A 60 12.87 -2.50 9.98
CA LEU A 60 13.52 -2.14 8.72
C LEU A 60 14.84 -1.41 8.94
N ALA A 61 14.87 -0.42 9.85
CA ALA A 61 16.09 0.32 10.19
C ALA A 61 17.17 -0.60 10.77
N GLU A 62 16.80 -1.54 11.64
CA GLU A 62 17.71 -2.53 12.20
C GLU A 62 18.25 -3.51 11.15
N ALA A 63 17.39 -4.03 10.28
CA ALA A 63 17.77 -4.92 9.19
C ALA A 63 18.65 -4.19 8.15
N PHE A 64 18.34 -2.94 7.82
CA PHE A 64 19.17 -2.09 6.97
C PHE A 64 20.56 -1.86 7.61
N LYS A 65 20.59 -1.50 8.89
CA LYS A 65 21.85 -1.29 9.63
C LYS A 65 22.69 -2.56 9.75
N ALA A 66 22.06 -3.73 9.90
CA ALA A 66 22.77 -5.01 9.88
C ALA A 66 23.47 -5.28 8.55
N LYS A 67 22.84 -4.88 7.44
CA LYS A 67 23.38 -5.02 6.09
C LYS A 67 24.39 -3.91 5.75
N TYR A 68 24.15 -2.69 6.23
CA TYR A 68 24.95 -1.50 5.96
C TYR A 68 25.37 -0.76 7.25
N PRO A 69 26.29 -1.33 8.06
CA PRO A 69 26.55 -0.90 9.43
C PRO A 69 27.13 0.51 9.57
N LYS A 70 27.64 1.08 8.48
CA LYS A 70 28.22 2.45 8.46
C LYS A 70 27.17 3.55 8.22
N ILE A 71 25.89 3.19 8.00
CA ILE A 71 24.83 4.16 7.74
C ILE A 71 23.86 4.14 8.92
N ASP A 72 23.59 5.31 9.48
CA ASP A 72 22.59 5.48 10.54
C ASP A 72 21.24 5.89 9.96
N VAL A 73 20.17 5.19 10.35
CA VAL A 73 18.80 5.51 9.91
C VAL A 73 18.12 6.33 11.00
N GLN A 74 17.91 7.60 10.73
CA GLN A 74 17.11 8.49 11.55
C GLN A 74 15.68 8.52 11.00
N PHE A 75 14.67 8.39 11.85
CA PHE A 75 13.30 8.42 11.39
C PHE A 75 12.41 9.29 12.27
N SER A 76 11.38 9.87 11.67
CA SER A 76 10.34 10.61 12.35
C SER A 76 8.99 10.17 11.82
N ARG A 77 8.10 9.67 12.73
CA ARG A 77 6.76 9.25 12.36
C ARG A 77 5.76 10.37 12.50
N ALA A 78 4.98 10.59 11.45
CA ALA A 78 3.83 11.49 11.42
C ALA A 78 2.72 10.91 10.52
N SER A 79 1.58 11.58 10.38
CA SER A 79 0.63 11.26 9.31
C SER A 79 1.25 11.59 7.94
N SER A 80 0.72 10.99 6.86
CA SER A 80 1.19 11.32 5.50
C SER A 80 1.04 12.82 5.19
N SER A 81 -0.05 13.46 5.64
CA SER A 81 -0.26 14.90 5.48
C SER A 81 0.78 15.73 6.22
N ASP A 82 1.05 15.39 7.49
CA ASP A 82 2.03 16.13 8.30
C ASP A 82 3.45 15.94 7.76
N THR A 83 3.76 14.73 7.25
CA THR A 83 5.02 14.43 6.56
C THR A 83 5.19 15.34 5.34
N ALA A 84 4.17 15.45 4.49
CA ALA A 84 4.20 16.35 3.34
C ALA A 84 4.38 17.80 3.75
N LEU A 85 3.59 18.30 4.72
CA LEU A 85 3.68 19.68 5.21
C LEU A 85 5.06 19.98 5.78
N LYS A 86 5.66 19.04 6.52
CA LYS A 86 7.00 19.19 7.07
C LYS A 86 8.03 19.37 5.96
N ILE A 87 8.04 18.51 4.94
CA ILE A 87 8.99 18.60 3.82
C ILE A 87 8.77 19.90 3.01
N ILE A 88 7.51 20.28 2.76
CA ILE A 88 7.18 21.51 2.05
C ILE A 88 7.70 22.73 2.82
N ASN A 89 7.49 22.80 4.14
CA ASN A 89 7.99 23.88 4.97
C ASN A 89 9.52 23.95 5.01
N GLU A 90 10.20 22.81 5.08
CA GLU A 90 11.66 22.72 5.00
C GLU A 90 12.17 23.26 3.67
N ALA A 91 11.55 22.86 2.56
CA ALA A 91 11.91 23.34 1.21
C ALA A 91 11.66 24.85 1.06
N GLN A 92 10.54 25.39 1.56
CA GLN A 92 10.24 26.82 1.56
C GLN A 92 11.24 27.62 2.42
N ALA A 93 11.73 27.04 3.51
CA ALA A 93 12.80 27.62 4.33
C ALA A 93 14.19 27.48 3.69
N GLY A 94 14.30 26.87 2.50
CA GLY A 94 15.57 26.63 1.80
C GLY A 94 16.46 25.57 2.45
N ARG A 95 15.91 24.73 3.33
CA ARG A 95 16.66 23.70 4.08
C ARG A 95 15.85 22.42 4.18
N VAL A 96 15.96 21.57 3.16
CA VAL A 96 15.44 20.20 3.19
C VAL A 96 16.27 19.38 4.19
N MET A 97 15.62 18.60 5.04
CA MET A 97 16.25 17.74 6.05
C MET A 97 15.87 16.28 5.88
N GLY A 98 14.70 15.99 5.29
CA GLY A 98 14.24 14.64 5.00
C GLY A 98 14.87 14.12 3.71
N ASP A 99 15.22 12.83 3.69
CA ASP A 99 15.79 12.16 2.51
C ASP A 99 14.77 11.24 1.83
N VAL A 100 14.03 10.47 2.63
CA VAL A 100 13.04 9.49 2.18
C VAL A 100 11.70 9.79 2.85
N PHE A 101 10.62 9.59 2.12
CA PHE A 101 9.26 9.64 2.65
C PHE A 101 8.46 8.42 2.21
N ASP A 102 7.36 8.13 2.92
CA ASP A 102 6.37 7.14 2.50
C ASP A 102 4.93 7.65 2.65
N GLY A 103 4.02 6.94 1.98
CA GLY A 103 2.59 7.16 2.02
C GLY A 103 2.04 7.92 0.82
N LEU A 104 0.92 7.41 0.27
CA LEU A 104 0.28 7.97 -0.92
C LEU A 104 -0.12 9.44 -0.75
N GLY A 105 -0.70 9.81 0.40
CA GLY A 105 -1.08 11.20 0.68
C GLY A 105 0.13 12.14 0.73
N ALA A 106 1.29 11.68 1.25
CA ALA A 106 2.52 12.44 1.20
C ALA A 106 3.02 12.59 -0.24
N TYR A 107 3.04 11.49 -1.00
CA TYR A 107 3.47 11.51 -2.39
C TYR A 107 2.66 12.51 -3.23
N THR A 108 1.33 12.47 -3.17
CA THR A 108 0.48 13.35 -3.99
C THR A 108 0.74 14.83 -3.70
N SER A 109 0.89 15.20 -2.43
CA SER A 109 1.18 16.57 -2.02
C SER A 109 2.59 17.01 -2.44
N LEU A 110 3.60 16.17 -2.21
CA LEU A 110 4.99 16.46 -2.57
C LEU A 110 5.20 16.49 -4.09
N ARG A 111 4.52 15.63 -4.83
CA ARG A 111 4.56 15.63 -6.30
C ARG A 111 3.98 16.91 -6.89
N THR A 112 2.88 17.41 -6.31
CA THR A 112 2.28 18.69 -6.68
C THR A 112 3.20 19.87 -6.37
N ALA A 113 3.96 19.81 -5.28
CA ALA A 113 4.94 20.81 -4.87
C ALA A 113 6.30 20.70 -5.59
N ASP A 114 6.46 19.75 -6.52
CA ASP A 114 7.71 19.44 -7.22
C ASP A 114 8.88 19.07 -6.28
N LEU A 115 8.57 18.33 -5.21
CA LEU A 115 9.52 17.92 -4.17
C LEU A 115 9.82 16.40 -4.19
N VAL A 116 9.44 15.68 -5.24
CA VAL A 116 9.79 14.28 -5.44
C VAL A 116 10.86 14.16 -6.52
N GLU A 117 11.96 13.49 -6.19
CA GLU A 117 13.04 13.17 -7.13
C GLU A 117 12.81 11.76 -7.68
N PRO A 118 12.84 11.55 -9.02
CA PRO A 118 12.67 10.21 -9.58
C PRO A 118 13.88 9.32 -9.27
N TYR A 119 13.59 8.09 -8.84
CA TYR A 119 14.60 7.06 -8.65
C TYR A 119 13.98 5.68 -8.88
N VAL A 120 14.56 4.90 -9.79
CA VAL A 120 14.19 3.49 -10.00
C VAL A 120 15.23 2.63 -9.29
N ALA A 121 14.79 1.99 -8.20
CA ALA A 121 15.63 1.04 -7.48
C ALA A 121 15.80 -0.26 -8.28
N ASP A 122 16.97 -0.88 -8.23
CA ASP A 122 17.22 -2.17 -8.90
C ASP A 122 16.28 -3.26 -8.35
N SER A 123 16.01 -3.23 -7.05
CA SER A 123 15.10 -4.15 -6.36
C SER A 123 13.64 -4.00 -6.77
N ALA A 124 13.22 -2.81 -7.28
CA ALA A 124 11.87 -2.59 -7.79
C ALA A 124 11.51 -3.50 -8.98
N ALA A 125 12.49 -4.18 -9.58
CA ALA A 125 12.23 -5.18 -10.61
C ALA A 125 11.29 -6.30 -10.15
N GLY A 126 11.33 -6.67 -8.86
CA GLY A 126 10.44 -7.66 -8.25
C GLY A 126 9.03 -7.14 -7.93
N ILE A 127 8.78 -5.83 -8.02
CA ILE A 127 7.48 -5.21 -7.75
C ILE A 127 6.67 -5.17 -9.06
N PRO A 128 5.41 -5.68 -9.09
CA PRO A 128 4.55 -5.62 -10.26
C PRO A 128 4.29 -4.18 -10.75
N ALA A 129 4.00 -4.05 -12.06
CA ALA A 129 3.87 -2.73 -12.71
C ALA A 129 2.77 -1.85 -12.11
N GLU A 130 1.69 -2.45 -11.60
CA GLU A 130 0.58 -1.76 -10.94
C GLU A 130 0.94 -1.14 -9.58
N PHE A 131 2.10 -1.50 -9.02
CA PHE A 131 2.59 -0.99 -7.75
C PHE A 131 3.83 -0.10 -7.89
N LYS A 132 4.08 0.43 -9.08
CA LYS A 132 5.18 1.37 -9.31
C LYS A 132 4.92 2.31 -10.48
N ASN A 133 5.52 3.49 -10.40
CA ASN A 133 5.53 4.45 -11.51
C ASN A 133 6.67 4.11 -12.48
N PRO A 134 6.41 4.04 -13.80
CA PRO A 134 7.44 3.69 -14.79
C PRO A 134 8.59 4.70 -14.86
N ASP A 135 8.32 5.98 -14.51
CA ASP A 135 9.33 7.04 -14.50
C ASP A 135 10.09 7.14 -13.17
N GLY A 136 9.85 6.21 -12.23
CA GLY A 136 10.57 6.12 -10.96
C GLY A 136 10.19 7.13 -9.90
N TYR A 137 9.04 7.78 -10.01
CA TYR A 137 8.59 8.73 -8.98
C TYR A 137 8.09 8.04 -7.70
N TRP A 138 7.67 6.80 -7.77
CA TRP A 138 7.29 5.98 -6.63
C TRP A 138 7.34 4.49 -6.97
N ALA A 139 7.59 3.69 -5.95
CA ALA A 139 7.23 2.28 -5.91
C ALA A 139 6.61 1.97 -4.55
N ALA A 140 5.80 0.93 -4.49
CA ALA A 140 5.11 0.53 -3.28
C ALA A 140 5.53 -0.88 -2.87
N PRO A 141 6.39 -1.03 -1.86
CA PRO A 141 6.79 -2.34 -1.33
C PRO A 141 5.64 -3.06 -0.61
N THR A 142 4.61 -2.31 -0.21
CA THR A 142 3.40 -2.85 0.42
C THR A 142 2.15 -2.19 -0.13
N VAL A 143 1.04 -2.90 -0.03
CA VAL A 143 -0.30 -2.39 -0.31
C VAL A 143 -1.13 -2.38 0.96
N TYR A 144 -1.92 -1.34 1.15
CA TYR A 144 -2.98 -1.30 2.15
C TYR A 144 -4.31 -1.62 1.50
N TYR A 145 -5.10 -2.44 2.15
CA TYR A 145 -6.50 -2.60 1.81
C TYR A 145 -7.35 -1.92 2.87
N LEU A 146 -8.36 -1.16 2.43
CA LEU A 146 -9.31 -0.47 3.28
C LEU A 146 -10.72 -0.95 2.97
N SER A 147 -11.43 -1.27 4.02
CA SER A 147 -12.83 -1.71 3.95
C SER A 147 -13.57 -1.30 5.22
N ALA A 148 -14.78 -1.78 5.40
CA ALA A 148 -15.48 -1.63 6.67
C ALA A 148 -14.91 -2.59 7.72
N ALA A 149 -15.05 -2.20 9.00
CA ALA A 149 -14.84 -3.06 10.17
C ALA A 149 -16.03 -2.99 11.09
N TYR A 150 -16.23 -4.03 11.90
CA TYR A 150 -17.35 -4.11 12.84
C TYR A 150 -16.91 -4.65 14.19
N ASN A 151 -17.64 -4.27 15.23
CA ASN A 151 -17.46 -4.83 16.57
C ASN A 151 -18.19 -6.18 16.67
N THR A 152 -17.46 -7.26 16.95
CA THR A 152 -18.00 -8.63 16.98
C THR A 152 -18.85 -8.94 18.20
N ASP A 153 -18.82 -8.11 19.23
CA ASP A 153 -19.73 -8.22 20.39
C ASP A 153 -21.07 -7.52 20.15
N LEU A 154 -21.11 -6.55 19.21
CA LEU A 154 -22.33 -5.77 18.90
C LEU A 154 -23.06 -6.26 17.66
N VAL A 155 -22.32 -6.82 16.70
CA VAL A 155 -22.84 -7.27 15.40
C VAL A 155 -22.29 -8.66 15.12
N SER A 156 -23.17 -9.61 14.80
CA SER A 156 -22.72 -10.94 14.36
C SER A 156 -22.20 -10.90 12.92
N ALA A 157 -21.36 -11.87 12.55
CA ALA A 157 -20.80 -11.95 11.20
C ALA A 157 -21.88 -12.08 10.10
N ASP A 158 -23.03 -12.66 10.43
CA ASP A 158 -24.16 -12.81 9.49
C ASP A 158 -24.95 -11.51 9.30
N GLU A 159 -25.01 -10.65 10.32
CA GLU A 159 -25.70 -9.35 10.31
C GLU A 159 -24.84 -8.23 9.75
N ALA A 160 -23.51 -8.39 9.77
CA ALA A 160 -22.57 -7.37 9.24
C ALA A 160 -22.87 -7.09 7.76
N PRO A 161 -22.88 -5.81 7.32
CA PRO A 161 -23.17 -5.42 5.94
C PRO A 161 -22.12 -5.98 5.00
N LYS A 162 -22.52 -6.63 3.90
CA LYS A 162 -21.61 -7.30 2.94
C LYS A 162 -21.46 -6.53 1.63
N THR A 163 -22.42 -5.66 1.35
CA THR A 163 -22.48 -4.84 0.13
C THR A 163 -22.65 -3.37 0.45
N PHE A 164 -22.45 -2.50 -0.52
CA PHE A 164 -22.76 -1.07 -0.37
C PHE A 164 -24.26 -0.86 -0.07
N GLU A 165 -25.12 -1.65 -0.70
CA GLU A 165 -26.57 -1.57 -0.50
C GLU A 165 -26.99 -1.90 0.93
N ASP A 166 -26.32 -2.85 1.58
CA ASP A 166 -26.62 -3.24 2.97
C ASP A 166 -26.38 -2.09 3.96
N LEU A 167 -25.48 -1.14 3.62
CA LEU A 167 -25.26 0.07 4.43
C LEU A 167 -26.48 1.01 4.44
N LEU A 168 -27.43 0.83 3.51
CA LEU A 168 -28.66 1.62 3.45
C LEU A 168 -29.76 1.07 4.35
N ASP A 169 -29.57 -0.10 4.98
CA ASP A 169 -30.54 -0.67 5.89
C ASP A 169 -30.79 0.30 7.07
N PRO A 170 -32.05 0.60 7.42
CA PRO A 170 -32.42 1.49 8.53
C PRO A 170 -31.79 1.13 9.88
N GLN A 171 -31.41 -0.13 10.11
CA GLN A 171 -30.73 -0.56 11.35
C GLN A 171 -29.41 0.13 11.57
N TRP A 172 -28.71 0.55 10.49
CA TRP A 172 -27.42 1.21 10.56
C TRP A 172 -27.50 2.74 10.74
N LYS A 173 -28.70 3.30 10.84
CA LYS A 173 -28.88 4.74 10.98
C LYS A 173 -28.27 5.25 12.29
N GLY A 174 -27.29 6.16 12.16
CA GLY A 174 -26.52 6.69 13.28
C GLY A 174 -25.52 5.69 13.90
N GLN A 175 -25.33 4.51 13.30
CA GLN A 175 -24.47 3.44 13.81
C GLN A 175 -23.12 3.34 13.09
N ILE A 176 -22.86 4.21 12.12
CA ILE A 176 -21.68 4.16 11.28
C ILE A 176 -20.77 5.35 11.58
N VAL A 177 -19.47 5.09 11.63
CA VAL A 177 -18.43 6.12 11.78
C VAL A 177 -17.38 6.01 10.68
N TRP A 178 -16.79 7.11 10.29
CA TRP A 178 -15.61 7.14 9.41
C TRP A 178 -14.70 8.32 9.68
N SER A 179 -13.51 8.27 9.09
CA SER A 179 -12.55 9.36 9.10
C SER A 179 -12.86 10.35 7.97
N ILE A 180 -12.93 11.65 8.29
CA ILE A 180 -13.08 12.72 7.29
C ILE A 180 -11.75 13.36 6.90
N VAL A 181 -10.62 12.75 7.21
CA VAL A 181 -9.33 13.24 6.71
C VAL A 181 -9.37 13.37 5.19
N PRO A 182 -8.85 14.48 4.61
CA PRO A 182 -8.98 14.78 3.18
C PRO A 182 -8.01 13.97 2.31
N GLN A 183 -8.05 12.66 2.45
CA GLN A 183 -7.18 11.68 1.77
C GLN A 183 -8.00 10.50 1.24
N GLU A 184 -7.40 9.73 0.35
CA GLU A 184 -7.98 8.51 -0.21
C GLU A 184 -8.26 7.42 0.83
N SER A 185 -7.61 7.48 1.98
CA SER A 185 -7.83 6.54 3.09
C SER A 185 -9.00 6.91 4.00
N GLY A 186 -9.60 8.09 3.83
CA GLY A 186 -10.78 8.55 4.55
C GLY A 186 -12.09 8.45 3.76
N ALA A 187 -13.09 9.21 4.19
CA ALA A 187 -14.37 9.34 3.50
C ALA A 187 -14.26 9.68 2.01
N PRO A 188 -13.32 10.56 1.55
CA PRO A 188 -13.12 10.79 0.13
C PRO A 188 -12.79 9.52 -0.67
N GLY A 189 -12.00 8.61 -0.11
CA GLY A 189 -11.69 7.34 -0.79
C GLY A 189 -12.90 6.40 -0.89
N PHE A 190 -13.79 6.40 0.12
CA PHE A 190 -15.07 5.68 0.02
C PHE A 190 -15.93 6.26 -1.11
N VAL A 191 -16.07 7.59 -1.17
CA VAL A 191 -16.76 8.28 -2.25
C VAL A 191 -16.15 7.91 -3.60
N GLY A 192 -14.83 7.98 -3.73
CA GLY A 192 -14.12 7.59 -4.96
C GLY A 192 -14.40 6.15 -5.36
N ASN A 193 -14.36 5.22 -4.41
CA ASN A 193 -14.67 3.81 -4.67
C ASN A 193 -16.09 3.61 -5.21
N VAL A 194 -17.07 4.28 -4.60
CA VAL A 194 -18.48 4.24 -5.04
C VAL A 194 -18.62 4.80 -6.46
N LEU A 195 -18.07 6.00 -6.71
CA LEU A 195 -18.19 6.67 -8.03
C LEU A 195 -17.48 5.87 -9.13
N MET A 196 -16.31 5.31 -8.86
CA MET A 196 -15.59 4.46 -9.82
C MET A 196 -16.31 3.14 -10.10
N THR A 197 -17.00 2.58 -9.10
CA THR A 197 -17.69 1.29 -9.21
C THR A 197 -19.05 1.41 -9.87
N MET A 198 -19.83 2.43 -9.51
CA MET A 198 -21.21 2.61 -9.98
C MET A 198 -21.35 3.60 -11.15
N GLY A 199 -20.30 4.38 -11.41
CA GLY A 199 -20.34 5.55 -12.27
C GLY A 199 -20.92 6.78 -11.57
N GLU A 200 -20.67 7.96 -12.11
CA GLU A 200 -20.98 9.25 -11.48
C GLU A 200 -22.46 9.37 -11.07
N GLU A 201 -23.40 9.15 -11.99
CA GLU A 201 -24.83 9.35 -11.76
C GLU A 201 -25.36 8.42 -10.66
N LYS A 202 -25.17 7.11 -10.83
CA LYS A 202 -25.67 6.09 -9.88
C LYS A 202 -24.95 6.18 -8.55
N GLY A 203 -23.64 6.45 -8.57
CA GLY A 203 -22.83 6.62 -7.37
C GLY A 203 -23.30 7.82 -6.54
N MET A 204 -23.57 8.96 -7.18
CA MET A 204 -24.11 10.13 -6.49
C MET A 204 -25.51 9.87 -5.90
N ASP A 205 -26.38 9.13 -6.60
CA ASP A 205 -27.70 8.76 -6.07
C ASP A 205 -27.57 7.81 -4.86
N TYR A 206 -26.62 6.88 -4.90
CA TYR A 206 -26.31 6.01 -3.76
C TYR A 206 -25.78 6.83 -2.59
N LEU A 207 -24.81 7.72 -2.80
CA LEU A 207 -24.19 8.54 -1.75
C LEU A 207 -25.21 9.48 -1.09
N LYS A 208 -26.18 10.04 -1.84
CA LYS A 208 -27.32 10.80 -1.28
C LYS A 208 -28.19 9.95 -0.35
N LYS A 209 -28.45 8.68 -0.70
CA LYS A 209 -29.17 7.75 0.18
C LYS A 209 -28.34 7.41 1.41
N LEU A 210 -27.05 7.17 1.24
CA LEU A 210 -26.15 6.85 2.33
C LEU A 210 -26.01 8.02 3.32
N SER A 211 -26.02 9.27 2.85
CA SER A 211 -25.95 10.44 3.74
C SER A 211 -27.12 10.52 4.72
N ALA A 212 -28.29 9.99 4.34
CA ALA A 212 -29.47 9.91 5.22
C ALA A 212 -29.29 8.91 6.40
N GLN A 213 -28.26 8.06 6.37
CA GLN A 213 -27.89 7.17 7.48
C GLN A 213 -27.27 7.94 8.66
N GLY A 214 -26.86 9.21 8.49
CA GLY A 214 -26.30 10.00 9.57
C GLY A 214 -24.96 9.44 10.06
N ILE A 215 -24.02 9.22 9.15
CA ILE A 215 -22.68 8.72 9.46
C ILE A 215 -21.95 9.75 10.32
N THR A 216 -21.33 9.29 11.41
CA THR A 216 -20.54 10.16 12.29
C THR A 216 -19.19 10.46 11.66
N ASN A 217 -18.91 11.75 11.50
CA ASN A 217 -17.65 12.28 10.99
C ASN A 217 -16.62 12.42 12.11
N MET A 218 -15.43 11.84 11.93
CA MET A 218 -14.31 12.04 12.84
C MET A 218 -13.11 12.63 12.08
N ASP A 219 -12.61 13.77 12.54
CA ASP A 219 -11.33 14.30 12.08
C ASP A 219 -10.20 13.61 12.86
N ALA A 220 -9.97 12.36 12.49
CA ALA A 220 -9.04 11.48 13.18
C ALA A 220 -8.50 10.40 12.22
N SER A 221 -7.38 9.77 12.60
CA SER A 221 -6.82 8.67 11.82
C SER A 221 -7.76 7.46 11.75
N GLN A 222 -7.64 6.64 10.71
CA GLN A 222 -8.39 5.38 10.56
C GLN A 222 -8.17 4.44 11.75
N ARG A 223 -6.99 4.48 12.38
CA ARG A 223 -6.72 3.71 13.60
C ARG A 223 -7.57 4.22 14.76
N THR A 224 -7.67 5.52 14.95
CA THR A 224 -8.50 6.13 16.00
C THR A 224 -9.97 5.82 15.79
N VAL A 225 -10.44 5.84 14.54
CA VAL A 225 -11.83 5.45 14.20
C VAL A 225 -12.08 3.98 14.56
N LEU A 226 -11.15 3.08 14.21
CA LEU A 226 -11.26 1.66 14.56
C LEU A 226 -11.27 1.45 16.09
N ASP A 227 -10.49 2.22 16.85
CA ASP A 227 -10.47 2.13 18.30
C ASP A 227 -11.85 2.46 18.92
N ARG A 228 -12.64 3.36 18.30
CA ARG A 228 -14.03 3.65 18.71
C ARG A 228 -14.97 2.47 18.45
N VAL A 229 -14.73 1.72 17.39
CA VAL A 229 -15.47 0.47 17.14
C VAL A 229 -15.06 -0.59 18.15
N ILE A 230 -13.78 -0.75 18.43
CA ILE A 230 -13.27 -1.74 19.40
C ILE A 230 -13.85 -1.52 20.79
N VAL A 231 -13.98 -0.28 21.26
CA VAL A 231 -14.55 0.03 22.59
C VAL A 231 -16.09 0.05 22.60
N GLY A 232 -16.74 -0.16 21.44
CA GLY A 232 -18.20 -0.29 21.35
C GLY A 232 -18.95 1.05 21.21
N ASP A 233 -18.28 2.17 20.94
CA ASP A 233 -18.94 3.45 20.69
C ASP A 233 -19.76 3.40 19.39
N PHE A 234 -19.30 2.63 18.40
CA PHE A 234 -19.99 2.38 17.13
C PHE A 234 -19.87 0.92 16.73
N PRO A 235 -20.94 0.31 16.18
CA PRO A 235 -20.88 -1.06 15.69
C PRO A 235 -20.08 -1.19 14.39
N ILE A 236 -20.03 -0.15 13.53
CA ILE A 236 -19.40 -0.21 12.21
C ILE A 236 -18.54 1.03 11.95
N ALA A 237 -17.34 0.82 11.43
CA ALA A 237 -16.51 1.85 10.80
C ALA A 237 -16.34 1.58 9.31
N LEU A 238 -16.35 2.64 8.49
CA LEU A 238 -15.96 2.57 7.08
C LEU A 238 -14.52 3.03 6.89
N MET A 239 -13.87 2.53 5.84
CA MET A 239 -12.52 2.92 5.43
C MET A 239 -11.48 2.73 6.55
N THR A 240 -11.48 1.56 7.16
CA THR A 240 -10.41 1.14 8.07
C THR A 240 -9.41 0.24 7.36
N TYR A 241 -8.16 0.29 7.76
CA TYR A 241 -7.13 -0.62 7.25
C TYR A 241 -7.43 -2.06 7.67
N THR A 242 -7.59 -2.97 6.72
CA THR A 242 -8.02 -4.36 6.97
C THR A 242 -7.07 -5.11 7.91
N HIS A 243 -5.75 -4.85 7.82
CA HIS A 243 -4.75 -5.50 8.67
C HIS A 243 -4.81 -5.06 10.15
N HIS A 244 -5.43 -3.91 10.45
CA HIS A 244 -5.59 -3.48 11.84
C HIS A 244 -6.56 -4.36 12.64
N SER A 245 -7.56 -4.97 11.98
CA SER A 245 -8.53 -5.84 12.65
C SER A 245 -7.88 -7.11 13.20
N PRO A 246 -7.18 -7.95 12.43
CA PRO A 246 -6.53 -9.15 12.99
C PRO A 246 -5.40 -8.80 13.97
N ILE A 247 -4.67 -7.68 13.80
CA ILE A 247 -3.69 -7.22 14.79
C ILE A 247 -4.34 -6.93 16.15
N SER A 248 -5.53 -6.33 16.14
CA SER A 248 -6.28 -5.99 17.35
C SER A 248 -6.95 -7.22 17.94
N ALA A 249 -7.56 -8.07 17.11
CA ALA A 249 -8.21 -9.32 17.52
C ALA A 249 -7.21 -10.29 18.16
N ALA A 250 -5.97 -10.35 17.68
CA ALA A 250 -4.89 -11.14 18.28
C ALA A 250 -4.54 -10.69 19.73
N LYS A 251 -4.95 -9.48 20.11
CA LYS A 251 -4.81 -8.92 21.47
C LYS A 251 -6.12 -9.01 22.26
N GLY A 252 -7.13 -9.72 21.75
CA GLY A 252 -8.44 -9.92 22.40
C GLY A 252 -9.46 -8.80 22.12
N ALA A 253 -9.23 -7.91 21.16
CA ALA A 253 -10.20 -6.89 20.80
C ALA A 253 -11.38 -7.51 20.01
N PRO A 254 -12.65 -7.13 20.29
CA PRO A 254 -13.83 -7.65 19.61
C PRO A 254 -14.01 -6.93 18.25
N VAL A 255 -13.20 -7.26 17.28
CA VAL A 255 -13.23 -6.59 15.98
C VAL A 255 -12.84 -7.53 14.84
N ASP A 256 -13.57 -7.42 13.73
CA ASP A 256 -13.19 -8.02 12.46
C ASP A 256 -13.47 -7.04 11.30
N TRP A 257 -12.93 -7.35 10.11
CA TRP A 257 -13.17 -6.55 8.93
C TRP A 257 -14.21 -7.19 7.99
N ILE A 258 -14.84 -6.37 7.19
CA ILE A 258 -15.88 -6.78 6.25
C ILE A 258 -15.30 -6.77 4.83
N ARG A 259 -15.45 -7.85 4.08
CA ARG A 259 -15.07 -7.94 2.65
C ARG A 259 -16.12 -7.27 1.76
N MET A 260 -16.37 -5.98 2.00
CA MET A 260 -17.28 -5.18 1.18
C MET A 260 -16.61 -4.85 -0.16
N GLN A 261 -17.04 -5.49 -1.22
CA GLN A 261 -16.38 -5.40 -2.53
C GLN A 261 -17.02 -4.36 -3.44
N PRO A 262 -16.18 -3.66 -4.24
CA PRO A 262 -14.72 -3.76 -4.27
C PRO A 262 -14.07 -3.10 -3.04
N VAL A 263 -13.05 -3.77 -2.51
CA VAL A 263 -12.21 -3.23 -1.43
C VAL A 263 -11.30 -2.14 -2.01
N VAL A 264 -11.03 -1.08 -1.27
CA VAL A 264 -10.05 -0.07 -1.70
C VAL A 264 -8.64 -0.60 -1.48
N GLY A 265 -7.82 -0.58 -2.53
CA GLY A 265 -6.38 -0.82 -2.46
C GLY A 265 -5.61 0.49 -2.55
N SER A 266 -4.73 0.76 -1.60
CA SER A 266 -3.87 1.94 -1.56
C SER A 266 -2.41 1.49 -1.51
N PRO A 267 -1.61 1.75 -2.57
CA PRO A 267 -0.19 1.43 -2.55
C PRO A 267 0.51 2.33 -1.52
N ASN A 268 1.30 1.72 -0.64
CA ASN A 268 2.15 2.48 0.28
C ASN A 268 3.40 2.93 -0.45
N THR A 269 3.31 4.07 -1.12
CA THR A 269 4.40 4.61 -1.94
C THR A 269 5.60 4.99 -1.09
N VAL A 270 6.79 4.68 -1.58
CA VAL A 270 8.06 5.19 -1.05
C VAL A 270 8.69 6.07 -2.11
N GLY A 271 9.31 7.17 -1.69
CA GLY A 271 9.92 8.12 -2.63
C GLY A 271 11.12 8.87 -2.05
N LEU A 272 11.93 9.39 -2.98
CA LEU A 272 13.10 10.21 -2.72
C LEU A 272 12.69 11.69 -2.67
N VAL A 273 13.08 12.39 -1.61
CA VAL A 273 12.86 13.83 -1.51
C VAL A 273 13.81 14.57 -2.46
N ARG A 274 13.29 15.54 -3.20
CA ARG A 274 14.13 16.39 -4.07
C ARG A 274 15.07 17.26 -3.23
N ASN A 275 16.33 17.32 -3.63
CA ASN A 275 17.40 17.97 -2.89
C ASN A 275 17.65 17.35 -1.49
N ALA A 276 17.41 16.03 -1.36
CA ALA A 276 17.75 15.28 -0.16
C ALA A 276 19.21 15.52 0.25
N PRO A 277 19.50 15.78 1.55
CA PRO A 277 20.87 15.97 2.06
C PRO A 277 21.78 14.76 1.85
N HIS A 278 21.22 13.54 1.87
CA HIS A 278 21.95 12.28 1.77
C HIS A 278 21.38 11.41 0.63
N PRO A 279 21.50 11.85 -0.65
CA PRO A 279 20.77 11.25 -1.77
C PRO A 279 21.18 9.80 -2.06
N ASN A 280 22.46 9.41 -1.80
CA ASN A 280 22.89 8.04 -2.03
C ASN A 280 22.44 7.10 -0.92
N ALA A 281 22.48 7.53 0.33
CA ALA A 281 21.94 6.78 1.46
C ALA A 281 20.41 6.63 1.36
N ALA A 282 19.72 7.66 0.85
CA ALA A 282 18.29 7.61 0.55
C ALA A 282 17.96 6.57 -0.51
N LYS A 283 18.67 6.59 -1.65
CA LYS A 283 18.49 5.60 -2.72
C LYS A 283 18.75 4.17 -2.22
N LEU A 284 19.80 3.99 -1.42
CA LEU A 284 20.14 2.68 -0.85
C LEU A 284 19.05 2.20 0.15
N LEU A 285 18.48 3.10 0.94
CA LEU A 285 17.37 2.76 1.86
C LEU A 285 16.10 2.41 1.08
N ILE A 286 15.76 3.16 0.03
CA ILE A 286 14.62 2.86 -0.85
C ILE A 286 14.81 1.48 -1.48
N ASP A 287 15.99 1.23 -2.08
CA ASP A 287 16.30 -0.07 -2.69
C ASP A 287 16.18 -1.22 -1.69
N PHE A 288 16.62 -1.02 -0.44
CA PHE A 288 16.47 -2.02 0.61
C PHE A 288 15.00 -2.25 0.98
N ILE A 289 14.21 -1.20 1.18
CA ILE A 289 12.78 -1.32 1.54
C ILE A 289 11.99 -2.04 0.44
N GLU A 290 12.31 -1.77 -0.83
CA GLU A 290 11.67 -2.38 -2.00
C GLU A 290 12.16 -3.80 -2.29
N SER A 291 13.30 -4.20 -1.73
CA SER A 291 13.90 -5.53 -1.93
C SER A 291 13.06 -6.63 -1.28
N GLU A 292 13.33 -7.89 -1.70
CA GLU A 292 12.73 -9.07 -1.08
C GLU A 292 13.03 -9.14 0.43
N ASP A 293 14.25 -8.77 0.86
CA ASP A 293 14.63 -8.73 2.28
C ASP A 293 13.82 -7.70 3.05
N GLY A 294 13.69 -6.47 2.52
CA GLY A 294 12.89 -5.41 3.15
C GLY A 294 11.40 -5.77 3.22
N GLN A 295 10.85 -6.34 2.15
CA GLN A 295 9.45 -6.75 2.13
C GLN A 295 9.17 -7.96 3.05
N LYS A 296 10.13 -8.85 3.29
CA LYS A 296 10.02 -9.90 4.33
C LYS A 296 9.92 -9.31 5.72
N VAL A 297 10.74 -8.30 6.03
CA VAL A 297 10.64 -7.59 7.31
C VAL A 297 9.27 -6.93 7.48
N LEU A 298 8.74 -6.31 6.42
CA LEU A 298 7.40 -5.73 6.42
C LEU A 298 6.31 -6.79 6.60
N ALA A 299 6.43 -7.93 5.91
CA ALA A 299 5.49 -9.04 6.04
C ALA A 299 5.47 -9.62 7.46
N ASP A 300 6.62 -9.73 8.13
CA ASP A 300 6.70 -10.15 9.53
C ASP A 300 5.98 -9.18 10.46
N GLY A 301 5.96 -7.90 10.14
CA GLY A 301 5.16 -6.86 10.78
C GLY A 301 3.69 -6.82 10.38
N MET A 302 3.19 -7.83 9.64
CA MET A 302 1.83 -7.94 9.09
C MET A 302 1.48 -6.90 8.02
N TYR A 303 2.45 -6.26 7.40
CA TYR A 303 2.24 -5.49 6.19
C TYR A 303 2.11 -6.43 4.99
N LEU A 304 1.36 -6.01 3.97
CA LEU A 304 1.07 -6.85 2.81
C LEU A 304 2.06 -6.56 1.70
N PRO A 305 3.00 -7.47 1.40
CA PRO A 305 4.03 -7.26 0.40
C PRO A 305 3.44 -7.24 -1.01
N THR A 306 4.02 -6.44 -1.89
CA THR A 306 3.65 -6.38 -3.32
C THR A 306 4.50 -7.31 -4.19
N ASN A 307 5.70 -7.68 -3.72
CA ASN A 307 6.53 -8.66 -4.42
C ASN A 307 5.93 -10.07 -4.26
N PRO A 308 5.52 -10.75 -5.35
CA PRO A 308 4.88 -12.07 -5.28
C PRO A 308 5.80 -13.17 -4.75
N SER A 309 7.13 -12.95 -4.70
CA SER A 309 8.09 -13.87 -4.08
C SER A 309 8.04 -13.84 -2.54
N VAL A 310 7.45 -12.79 -1.94
CA VAL A 310 7.34 -12.62 -0.50
C VAL A 310 5.94 -13.02 -0.04
N LYS A 311 5.87 -14.00 0.85
CA LYS A 311 4.59 -14.45 1.39
C LYS A 311 4.09 -13.50 2.48
N ALA A 312 2.85 -13.05 2.37
CA ALA A 312 2.18 -12.34 3.45
C ALA A 312 2.01 -13.24 4.68
N LYS A 313 2.19 -12.68 5.87
CA LYS A 313 1.99 -13.41 7.15
C LYS A 313 0.52 -13.73 7.41
N VAL A 314 -0.38 -12.92 6.85
CA VAL A 314 -1.85 -13.09 6.91
C VAL A 314 -2.37 -13.14 5.47
N PRO A 315 -2.25 -14.29 4.79
CA PRO A 315 -2.62 -14.42 3.37
C PRO A 315 -4.11 -14.15 3.12
N GLU A 316 -4.98 -14.25 4.15
CA GLU A 316 -6.41 -13.94 4.08
C GLU A 316 -6.68 -12.47 3.80
N LEU A 317 -5.70 -11.60 4.03
CA LEU A 317 -5.78 -10.16 3.74
C LEU A 317 -5.31 -9.82 2.32
N MET A 318 -4.72 -10.75 1.59
CA MET A 318 -4.30 -10.53 0.20
C MET A 318 -5.49 -10.66 -0.76
N ALA A 319 -5.54 -9.78 -1.76
CA ALA A 319 -6.62 -9.78 -2.75
C ALA A 319 -6.69 -11.08 -3.56
N ASP A 320 -5.56 -11.72 -3.79
CA ASP A 320 -5.37 -13.02 -4.44
C ASP A 320 -5.18 -14.18 -3.47
N GLY A 321 -5.45 -13.96 -2.19
CA GLY A 321 -5.29 -14.94 -1.11
C GLY A 321 -6.37 -16.04 -1.12
N PRO A 322 -6.44 -16.82 -0.02
CA PRO A 322 -7.38 -17.96 0.09
C PRO A 322 -8.86 -17.60 -0.09
N GLN A 323 -9.22 -16.35 0.21
CA GLN A 323 -10.56 -15.79 0.00
C GLN A 323 -10.45 -14.52 -0.86
N PRO A 324 -10.30 -14.67 -2.18
CA PRO A 324 -10.01 -13.54 -3.06
C PRO A 324 -11.14 -12.52 -3.09
N PHE A 325 -10.78 -11.25 -3.28
CA PHE A 325 -11.73 -10.15 -3.36
C PHE A 325 -11.35 -9.17 -4.48
N LYS A 326 -12.36 -8.46 -5.00
CA LYS A 326 -12.15 -7.40 -5.99
C LYS A 326 -11.60 -6.14 -5.32
N VAL A 327 -10.70 -5.45 -6.01
CA VAL A 327 -10.04 -4.24 -5.51
C VAL A 327 -10.26 -3.10 -6.49
N THR A 328 -10.57 -1.92 -5.96
CA THR A 328 -10.41 -0.64 -6.64
C THR A 328 -9.07 -0.05 -6.21
N MET A 329 -8.10 -0.03 -7.10
CA MET A 329 -6.76 0.45 -6.77
C MET A 329 -6.72 1.98 -6.84
N MET A 330 -6.37 2.61 -5.72
CA MET A 330 -6.21 4.07 -5.59
C MET A 330 -4.73 4.42 -5.77
N THR A 331 -4.23 4.35 -7.02
CA THR A 331 -2.87 4.80 -7.32
C THR A 331 -2.77 6.32 -7.34
N PRO A 332 -1.56 6.90 -7.27
CA PRO A 332 -1.39 8.35 -7.41
C PRO A 332 -2.06 8.95 -8.65
N GLU A 333 -2.01 8.22 -9.77
CA GLU A 333 -2.59 8.65 -11.04
C GLU A 333 -4.13 8.67 -11.01
N VAL A 334 -4.73 7.82 -10.18
CA VAL A 334 -6.18 7.80 -9.92
C VAL A 334 -6.57 8.88 -8.91
N VAL A 335 -5.83 8.99 -7.82
CA VAL A 335 -6.18 9.88 -6.70
C VAL A 335 -5.96 11.35 -7.05
N THR A 336 -4.79 11.69 -7.61
CA THR A 336 -4.41 13.10 -7.83
C THR A 336 -5.45 13.92 -8.61
N PRO A 337 -6.00 13.45 -9.76
CA PRO A 337 -6.98 14.23 -10.49
C PRO A 337 -8.39 14.24 -9.87
N ASN A 338 -8.72 13.29 -9.01
CA ASN A 338 -10.08 13.06 -8.54
C ASN A 338 -10.30 13.45 -7.08
N LEU A 339 -9.25 13.53 -6.25
CA LEU A 339 -9.37 13.70 -4.80
C LEU A 339 -10.16 14.94 -4.41
N LYS A 340 -9.94 16.06 -5.11
CA LYS A 340 -10.68 17.30 -4.84
C LYS A 340 -12.19 17.10 -5.04
N HIS A 341 -12.60 16.48 -6.13
CA HIS A 341 -13.99 16.18 -6.39
C HIS A 341 -14.60 15.28 -5.30
N TRP A 342 -13.87 14.24 -4.88
CA TRP A 342 -14.35 13.36 -3.80
C TRP A 342 -14.48 14.09 -2.46
N ILE A 343 -13.56 15.02 -2.13
CA ILE A 343 -13.67 15.87 -0.95
C ILE A 343 -14.90 16.77 -1.05
N ASP A 344 -15.11 17.43 -2.19
CA ASP A 344 -16.27 18.31 -2.41
C ASP A 344 -17.60 17.54 -2.23
N VAL A 345 -17.68 16.28 -2.67
CA VAL A 345 -18.85 15.41 -2.45
C VAL A 345 -19.04 15.08 -0.96
N VAL A 346 -17.97 14.79 -0.23
CA VAL A 346 -18.03 14.57 1.24
C VAL A 346 -18.56 15.83 1.92
N ASP A 347 -18.03 17.00 1.58
CA ASP A 347 -18.45 18.26 2.19
C ASP A 347 -19.90 18.61 1.87
N GLN A 348 -20.38 18.30 0.67
CA GLN A 348 -21.75 18.56 0.25
C GLN A 348 -22.78 17.64 0.88
N LEU A 349 -22.48 16.34 1.03
CA LEU A 349 -23.46 15.34 1.42
C LEU A 349 -23.37 14.89 2.87
N PHE A 350 -22.20 14.99 3.50
CA PHE A 350 -21.95 14.39 4.81
C PHE A 350 -21.50 15.37 5.89
N ARG A 351 -21.31 16.65 5.56
CA ARG A 351 -21.06 17.76 6.51
C ARG A 351 -22.19 18.82 6.48
#